data_8368c70588133853763fc159546a14b0
#
_entry.id   8368c70588133853763fc159546a14b0
#
_cell.length_a   1.000
_cell.length_b   1.000
_cell.length_c   1.000
_cell.angle_alpha   90.00
_cell.angle_beta   90.00
_cell.angle_gamma   90.00
#
_symmetry.space_group_name_H-M   'P 1'
#
loop_
_entity.id
_entity.type
_entity.pdbx_description
1 polymer ?
#
loop_
_entity_poly.entity_id
_entity_poly.type
_entity_poly.pdbx_seq_one_letter_code
_entity_poly.pdbx_strand_id
1 'polypeptide(L)'
;MRIQNRLAGFYFFYYSIIGTFMPYWNLYLEDQGFSYSEIGYLASLAIITRFFAPFIWGWIADKSGKRMRWIRLATWVEAFVWLLIFIVPNSFQYVALLMLIFSFFQNAILAQFEGVTLFWLAEKRSELYGKVRQWGSIGFIVAVFGIGALLDLIHIQ
;
A
#
# COMPACT_ATOMS: atom_id res chain seq x y z
N MET A 1 -23.95 9.70 -4.87
CA MET A 1 -22.60 9.56 -5.45
C MET A 1 -22.53 8.24 -6.20
N ARG A 2 -22.16 8.23 -7.49
CA ARG A 2 -22.13 6.99 -8.29
C ARG A 2 -21.08 6.04 -7.72
N ILE A 3 -21.36 4.72 -7.69
CA ILE A 3 -20.45 3.71 -7.16
C ILE A 3 -19.03 3.80 -7.77
N GLN A 4 -18.97 4.15 -9.06
CA GLN A 4 -17.72 4.36 -9.79
C GLN A 4 -16.81 5.43 -9.16
N ASN A 5 -17.39 6.54 -8.70
CA ASN A 5 -16.60 7.60 -8.05
C ASN A 5 -16.03 7.16 -6.71
N ARG A 6 -16.75 6.29 -6.00
CA ARG A 6 -16.26 5.72 -4.72
C ARG A 6 -15.12 4.74 -4.96
N LEU A 7 -15.23 3.89 -5.99
CA LEU A 7 -14.19 2.97 -6.39
C LEU A 7 -12.94 3.73 -6.88
N ALA A 8 -13.12 4.73 -7.75
CA ALA A 8 -12.05 5.58 -8.26
C ALA A 8 -11.34 6.32 -7.13
N GLY A 9 -12.09 6.89 -6.18
CA GLY A 9 -11.53 7.54 -5.00
C GLY A 9 -10.67 6.60 -4.15
N PHE A 10 -11.10 5.35 -3.97
CA PHE A 10 -10.28 4.37 -3.25
C PHE A 10 -8.95 4.11 -3.97
N TYR A 11 -8.97 3.86 -5.28
CA TYR A 11 -7.74 3.66 -6.06
C TYR A 11 -6.83 4.88 -6.00
N PHE A 12 -7.39 6.09 -6.13
CA PHE A 12 -6.64 7.32 -6.04
C PHE A 12 -5.87 7.40 -4.70
N PHE A 13 -6.56 7.33 -3.58
CA PHE A 13 -5.93 7.45 -2.26
C PHE A 13 -4.99 6.28 -1.94
N TYR A 14 -5.36 5.06 -2.29
CA TYR A 14 -4.52 3.88 -2.08
C TYR A 14 -3.17 4.01 -2.80
N TYR A 15 -3.19 4.37 -4.07
CA TYR A 15 -1.96 4.56 -4.84
C TYR A 15 -1.23 5.85 -4.50
N SER A 16 -1.91 6.87 -4.00
CA SER A 16 -1.25 8.07 -3.44
C SER A 16 -0.41 7.70 -2.23
N ILE A 17 -0.91 6.87 -1.32
CA ILE A 17 -0.14 6.38 -0.17
C ILE A 17 1.11 5.63 -0.65
N ILE A 18 0.97 4.73 -1.63
CA ILE A 18 2.10 4.01 -2.22
C ILE A 18 3.11 4.99 -2.86
N GLY A 19 2.64 6.00 -3.59
CA GLY A 19 3.47 7.02 -4.22
C GLY A 19 4.22 7.91 -3.23
N THR A 20 3.63 8.16 -2.06
CA THR A 20 4.29 8.89 -0.97
C THR A 20 5.45 8.10 -0.36
N PHE A 21 5.31 6.79 -0.29
CA PHE A 21 6.22 5.91 0.42
C PHE A 21 7.27 5.25 -0.48
N MET A 22 6.83 4.55 -1.54
CA MET A 22 7.65 3.60 -2.29
C MET A 22 8.94 4.19 -2.88
N PRO A 23 8.94 5.40 -3.50
CA PRO A 23 10.15 5.96 -4.06
C PRO A 23 11.16 6.44 -3.01
N TYR A 24 10.69 6.87 -1.84
CA TYR A 24 11.50 7.53 -0.83
C TYR A 24 11.94 6.62 0.32
N TRP A 25 11.38 5.41 0.39
CA TRP A 25 11.64 4.47 1.49
C TRP A 25 13.11 4.06 1.61
N ASN A 26 13.72 3.70 0.49
CA ASN A 26 15.13 3.30 0.49
C ASN A 26 16.03 4.46 0.89
N LEU A 27 15.72 5.68 0.43
CA LEU A 27 16.44 6.89 0.81
C LEU A 27 16.31 7.16 2.32
N TYR A 28 15.11 7.01 2.87
CA TYR A 28 14.89 7.14 4.30
C TYR A 28 15.70 6.11 5.11
N LEU A 29 15.73 4.85 4.69
CA LEU A 29 16.52 3.82 5.38
C LEU A 29 18.03 4.11 5.31
N GLU A 30 18.52 4.61 4.18
CA GLU A 30 19.91 5.01 4.03
C GLU A 30 20.27 6.17 4.98
N ASP A 31 19.41 7.19 5.06
CA ASP A 31 19.56 8.31 6.00
C ASP A 31 19.55 7.86 7.48
N GLN A 32 18.76 6.83 7.79
CA GLN A 32 18.75 6.21 9.13
C GLN A 32 19.98 5.31 9.42
N GLY A 33 20.92 5.19 8.48
CA GLY A 33 22.18 4.49 8.64
C GLY A 33 22.15 2.99 8.31
N PHE A 34 21.08 2.51 7.64
CA PHE A 34 21.05 1.12 7.17
C PHE A 34 21.99 0.90 5.99
N SER A 35 22.73 -0.20 6.00
CA SER A 35 23.57 -0.62 4.88
C SER A 35 22.71 -1.05 3.67
N TYR A 36 23.29 -0.98 2.47
CA TYR A 36 22.62 -1.43 1.23
C TYR A 36 22.18 -2.90 1.31
N SER A 37 22.93 -3.74 2.02
CA SER A 37 22.56 -5.14 2.24
C SER A 37 21.30 -5.26 3.10
N GLU A 38 21.21 -4.51 4.19
CA GLU A 38 20.02 -4.49 5.06
C GLU A 38 18.80 -3.97 4.33
N ILE A 39 18.94 -2.89 3.55
CA ILE A 39 17.87 -2.35 2.69
C ILE A 39 17.41 -3.42 1.69
N GLY A 40 18.33 -4.14 1.07
CA GLY A 40 18.01 -5.26 0.18
C GLY A 40 17.25 -6.39 0.87
N TYR A 41 17.64 -6.76 2.10
CA TYR A 41 16.89 -7.74 2.88
C TYR A 41 15.48 -7.26 3.24
N LEU A 42 15.32 -6.03 3.67
CA LEU A 42 14.00 -5.45 3.95
C LEU A 42 13.09 -5.44 2.71
N ALA A 43 13.63 -5.06 1.55
CA ALA A 43 12.90 -5.12 0.29
C ALA A 43 12.50 -6.56 -0.09
N SER A 44 13.37 -7.54 0.15
CA SER A 44 13.07 -8.95 -0.14
C SER A 44 11.94 -9.50 0.73
N LEU A 45 11.82 -9.08 1.99
CA LEU A 45 10.69 -9.44 2.86
C LEU A 45 9.35 -8.98 2.27
N ALA A 46 9.29 -7.75 1.74
CA ALA A 46 8.10 -7.24 1.10
C ALA A 46 7.73 -8.04 -0.17
N ILE A 47 8.72 -8.50 -0.93
CA ILE A 47 8.50 -9.34 -2.11
C ILE A 47 8.00 -10.73 -1.70
N ILE A 48 8.57 -11.35 -0.68
CA ILE A 48 8.16 -12.68 -0.19
C ILE A 48 6.70 -12.65 0.26
N THR A 49 6.28 -11.65 1.01
CA THR A 49 4.88 -11.54 1.45
C THR A 49 3.90 -11.41 0.29
N ARG A 50 4.32 -10.83 -0.85
CA ARG A 50 3.49 -10.70 -2.05
C ARG A 50 3.10 -12.06 -2.66
N PHE A 51 3.89 -13.10 -2.45
CA PHE A 51 3.55 -14.45 -2.92
C PHE A 51 2.53 -15.14 -2.02
N PHE A 52 2.61 -15.00 -0.71
CA PHE A 52 1.78 -15.76 0.23
C PHE A 52 0.54 -15.01 0.70
N ALA A 53 0.66 -13.70 0.94
CA ALA A 53 -0.42 -12.92 1.54
C ALA A 53 -1.73 -12.94 0.72
N PRO A 54 -1.75 -12.82 -0.62
CA PRO A 54 -2.99 -12.87 -1.40
C PRO A 54 -3.75 -14.19 -1.25
N PHE A 55 -3.05 -15.32 -1.14
CA PHE A 55 -3.69 -16.64 -0.96
C PHE A 55 -4.35 -16.74 0.42
N ILE A 56 -3.65 -16.34 1.47
CA ILE A 56 -4.15 -16.37 2.84
C ILE A 56 -5.38 -15.45 2.96
N TRP A 57 -5.26 -14.22 2.49
CA TRP A 57 -6.33 -13.23 2.55
C TRP A 57 -7.50 -13.56 1.65
N GLY A 58 -7.26 -14.18 0.48
CA GLY A 58 -8.29 -14.71 -0.40
C GLY A 58 -9.13 -15.76 0.32
N TRP A 59 -8.47 -16.75 0.92
CA TRP A 59 -9.15 -17.80 1.69
C TRP A 59 -9.96 -17.24 2.87
N ILE A 60 -9.39 -16.33 3.66
CA ILE A 60 -10.08 -15.67 4.79
C ILE A 60 -11.31 -14.89 4.31
N ALA A 61 -11.16 -14.12 3.23
CA ALA A 61 -12.23 -13.30 2.69
C ALA A 61 -13.38 -14.14 2.11
N ASP A 62 -13.04 -15.20 1.38
CA ASP A 62 -14.02 -16.08 0.76
C ASP A 62 -14.78 -16.89 1.81
N LYS A 63 -14.10 -17.43 2.83
CA LYS A 63 -14.73 -18.14 3.94
C LYS A 63 -15.63 -17.25 4.78
N SER A 64 -15.27 -15.98 4.97
CA SER A 64 -16.05 -15.05 5.80
C SER A 64 -17.16 -14.33 5.04
N GLY A 65 -17.08 -14.22 3.71
CA GLY A 65 -17.99 -13.44 2.87
C GLY A 65 -17.93 -11.91 3.12
N LYS A 66 -17.00 -11.43 3.95
CA LYS A 66 -16.98 -10.05 4.45
C LYS A 66 -15.72 -9.28 4.01
N ARG A 67 -15.43 -9.25 2.70
CA ARG A 67 -14.21 -8.65 2.13
C ARG A 67 -13.95 -7.23 2.65
N MET A 68 -14.95 -6.34 2.65
CA MET A 68 -14.80 -4.96 3.13
C MET A 68 -14.40 -4.84 4.60
N ARG A 69 -14.74 -5.82 5.44
CA ARG A 69 -14.31 -5.83 6.85
C ARG A 69 -12.80 -6.07 6.95
N TRP A 70 -12.29 -6.99 6.15
CA TRP A 70 -10.86 -7.31 6.13
C TRP A 70 -10.02 -6.18 5.52
N ILE A 71 -10.52 -5.53 4.47
CA ILE A 71 -9.87 -4.34 3.91
C ILE A 71 -9.74 -3.25 4.98
N ARG A 72 -10.81 -2.94 5.71
CA ARG A 72 -10.77 -1.93 6.77
C ARG A 72 -9.79 -2.30 7.89
N LEU A 73 -9.82 -3.57 8.33
CA LEU A 73 -8.89 -4.03 9.35
C LEU A 73 -7.44 -3.89 8.88
N ALA A 74 -7.14 -4.34 7.66
CA ALA A 74 -5.81 -4.22 7.08
C ALA A 74 -5.34 -2.77 7.00
N THR A 75 -6.20 -1.84 6.57
CA THR A 75 -5.88 -0.40 6.51
C THR A 75 -5.58 0.18 7.90
N TRP A 76 -6.33 -0.21 8.94
CA TRP A 76 -6.04 0.23 10.29
C TRP A 76 -4.72 -0.33 10.83
N VAL A 77 -4.43 -1.62 10.56
CA VAL A 77 -3.14 -2.21 10.93
C VAL A 77 -1.99 -1.49 10.24
N GLU A 78 -2.11 -1.21 8.95
CA GLU A 78 -1.08 -0.44 8.22
C GLU A 78 -0.85 0.94 8.82
N ALA A 79 -1.91 1.69 9.08
CA ALA A 79 -1.81 3.01 9.70
C ALA A 79 -1.10 2.95 11.06
N PHE A 80 -1.41 1.92 11.86
CA PHE A 80 -0.77 1.71 13.15
C PHE A 80 0.72 1.32 13.01
N VAL A 81 1.04 0.42 12.09
CA VAL A 81 2.44 0.02 11.81
C VAL A 81 3.27 1.22 11.35
N TRP A 82 2.70 2.09 10.51
CA TRP A 82 3.37 3.33 10.09
C TRP A 82 3.68 4.25 11.28
N LEU A 83 2.76 4.42 12.21
CA LEU A 83 3.04 5.21 13.40
C LEU A 83 4.15 4.59 14.26
N LEU A 84 4.20 3.27 14.35
CA LEU A 84 5.24 2.57 15.10
C LEU A 84 6.64 2.77 14.50
N ILE A 85 6.79 2.87 13.18
CA ILE A 85 8.09 3.08 12.53
C ILE A 85 8.80 4.35 13.06
N PHE A 86 8.05 5.38 13.41
CA PHE A 86 8.62 6.63 13.93
C PHE A 86 8.90 6.60 15.44
N ILE A 87 8.40 5.61 16.18
CA ILE A 87 8.49 5.53 17.64
C ILE A 87 9.51 4.47 18.07
N VAL A 88 9.65 3.42 17.30
CA VAL A 88 10.49 2.27 17.63
C VAL A 88 11.96 2.58 17.29
N PRO A 89 12.94 2.04 18.08
CA PRO A 89 14.36 2.20 17.77
C PRO A 89 14.70 1.74 16.35
N ASN A 90 15.57 2.47 15.66
CA ASN A 90 16.07 2.16 14.33
C ASN A 90 17.02 0.97 14.34
N SER A 91 16.53 -0.23 14.69
CA SER A 91 17.28 -1.46 14.57
C SER A 91 16.69 -2.33 13.46
N PHE A 92 17.55 -3.05 12.78
CA PHE A 92 17.17 -3.92 11.66
C PHE A 92 16.02 -4.86 12.02
N GLN A 93 16.08 -5.50 13.20
CA GLN A 93 15.07 -6.47 13.62
C GLN A 93 13.66 -5.85 13.76
N TYR A 94 13.57 -4.66 14.35
CA TYR A 94 12.30 -3.97 14.52
C TYR A 94 11.73 -3.49 13.18
N VAL A 95 12.56 -2.88 12.35
CA VAL A 95 12.15 -2.43 11.02
C VAL A 95 11.73 -3.62 10.14
N ALA A 96 12.47 -4.73 10.20
CA ALA A 96 12.13 -5.96 9.47
C ALA A 96 10.78 -6.54 9.90
N LEU A 97 10.50 -6.58 11.20
CA LEU A 97 9.22 -7.04 11.73
C LEU A 97 8.06 -6.13 11.28
N LEU A 98 8.24 -4.81 11.39
CA LEU A 98 7.22 -3.85 10.97
C LEU A 98 6.98 -3.91 9.47
N MET A 99 8.03 -4.03 8.65
CA MET A 99 7.94 -4.18 7.21
C MET A 99 7.24 -5.48 6.80
N LEU A 100 7.50 -6.58 7.52
CA LEU A 100 6.82 -7.85 7.29
C LEU A 100 5.32 -7.74 7.55
N ILE A 101 4.94 -7.17 8.70
CA ILE A 101 3.52 -6.95 9.05
C ILE A 101 2.87 -6.00 8.03
N PHE A 102 3.49 -4.86 7.77
CA PHE A 102 3.01 -3.89 6.78
C PHE A 102 2.75 -4.55 5.43
N SER A 103 3.77 -5.21 4.86
CA SER A 103 3.67 -5.82 3.53
C SER A 103 2.63 -6.94 3.46
N PHE A 104 2.47 -7.71 4.54
CA PHE A 104 1.46 -8.77 4.60
C PHE A 104 0.04 -8.20 4.52
N PHE A 105 -0.25 -7.11 5.22
CA PHE A 105 -1.56 -6.45 5.20
C PHE A 105 -1.76 -5.61 3.93
N GLN A 106 -0.73 -4.91 3.45
CA GLN A 106 -0.75 -4.15 2.20
C GLN A 106 -1.19 -5.02 1.01
N ASN A 107 -0.61 -6.22 0.89
CA ASN A 107 -0.98 -7.14 -0.18
C ASN A 107 -2.42 -7.67 -0.07
N ALA A 108 -3.03 -7.64 1.14
CA ALA A 108 -4.43 -7.96 1.33
C ALA A 108 -5.37 -6.93 0.71
N ILE A 109 -5.08 -5.66 0.93
CA ILE A 109 -6.00 -4.55 0.60
C ILE A 109 -6.27 -4.52 -0.90
N LEU A 110 -5.22 -4.46 -1.72
CA LEU A 110 -5.38 -4.33 -3.17
C LEU A 110 -6.09 -5.55 -3.77
N ALA A 111 -5.64 -6.76 -3.43
CA ALA A 111 -6.21 -8.00 -3.96
C ALA A 111 -7.70 -8.13 -3.62
N GLN A 112 -8.09 -7.83 -2.38
CA GLN A 112 -9.49 -7.89 -1.96
C GLN A 112 -10.33 -6.78 -2.59
N PHE A 113 -9.79 -5.57 -2.74
CA PHE A 113 -10.51 -4.46 -3.33
C PHE A 113 -10.70 -4.62 -4.84
N GLU A 114 -9.75 -5.22 -5.55
CA GLU A 114 -9.94 -5.61 -6.95
C GLU A 114 -11.10 -6.59 -7.10
N GLY A 115 -11.21 -7.58 -6.23
CA GLY A 115 -12.36 -8.48 -6.21
C GLY A 115 -13.70 -7.76 -5.96
N VAL A 116 -13.73 -6.79 -5.04
CA VAL A 116 -14.92 -5.93 -4.81
C VAL A 116 -15.24 -5.10 -6.04
N THR A 117 -14.23 -4.51 -6.67
CA THR A 117 -14.39 -3.67 -7.86
C THR A 117 -14.96 -4.48 -9.03
N LEU A 118 -14.42 -5.65 -9.30
CA LEU A 118 -14.91 -6.55 -10.34
C LEU A 118 -16.34 -7.01 -10.06
N PHE A 119 -16.68 -7.34 -8.82
CA PHE A 119 -18.05 -7.69 -8.44
C PHE A 119 -19.06 -6.57 -8.75
N TRP A 120 -18.72 -5.32 -8.43
CA TRP A 120 -19.59 -4.18 -8.67
C TRP A 120 -19.64 -3.70 -10.12
N LEU A 121 -18.61 -3.99 -10.91
CA LEU A 121 -18.55 -3.66 -12.33
C LEU A 121 -18.94 -4.85 -13.23
N ALA A 122 -19.31 -6.01 -12.64
CA ALA A 122 -19.61 -7.24 -13.35
C ALA A 122 -20.68 -7.07 -14.44
N GLU A 123 -20.55 -7.91 -15.45
CA GLU A 123 -21.42 -8.19 -16.59
C GLU A 123 -21.62 -7.11 -17.67
N LYS A 124 -21.66 -5.82 -17.37
CA LYS A 124 -21.95 -4.80 -18.41
C LYS A 124 -20.94 -3.65 -18.49
N ARG A 125 -19.88 -3.66 -17.69
CA ARG A 125 -19.03 -2.47 -17.49
C ARG A 125 -17.54 -2.77 -17.37
N SER A 126 -17.03 -3.81 -18.01
CA SER A 126 -15.59 -4.07 -18.05
C SER A 126 -14.75 -2.90 -18.57
N GLU A 127 -15.31 -2.13 -19.52
CA GLU A 127 -14.71 -0.89 -20.01
C GLU A 127 -14.53 0.18 -18.93
N LEU A 128 -15.37 0.14 -17.89
CA LEU A 128 -15.29 1.09 -16.78
C LEU A 128 -14.18 0.70 -15.77
N TYR A 129 -13.73 -0.55 -15.76
CA TYR A 129 -12.66 -0.97 -14.88
C TYR A 129 -11.37 -0.18 -15.14
N GLY A 130 -10.97 -0.06 -16.41
CA GLY A 130 -9.83 0.75 -16.81
C GLY A 130 -9.98 2.22 -16.37
N LYS A 131 -11.17 2.80 -16.57
CA LYS A 131 -11.48 4.20 -16.17
C LYS A 131 -11.47 4.41 -14.66
N VAL A 132 -11.84 3.42 -13.87
CA VAL A 132 -11.78 3.47 -12.41
C VAL A 132 -10.35 3.29 -11.92
N ARG A 133 -9.62 2.33 -12.49
CA ARG A 133 -8.25 2.00 -12.08
C ARG A 133 -7.23 3.08 -12.45
N GLN A 134 -7.43 3.80 -13.57
CA GLN A 134 -6.53 4.91 -13.97
C GLN A 134 -6.40 6.00 -12.89
N TRP A 135 -7.40 6.19 -12.03
CA TRP A 135 -7.32 7.11 -10.91
C TRP A 135 -6.23 6.74 -9.90
N GLY A 136 -5.89 5.44 -9.81
CA GLY A 136 -4.74 4.99 -9.04
C GLY A 136 -3.42 5.53 -9.61
N SER A 137 -3.23 5.46 -10.93
CA SER A 137 -2.03 6.01 -11.57
C SER A 137 -1.93 7.53 -11.37
N ILE A 138 -3.05 8.23 -11.49
CA ILE A 138 -3.10 9.68 -11.22
C ILE A 138 -2.73 9.97 -9.77
N GLY A 139 -3.30 9.24 -8.81
CA GLY A 139 -2.99 9.39 -7.39
C GLY A 139 -1.51 9.14 -7.08
N PHE A 140 -0.93 8.10 -7.67
CA PHE A 140 0.50 7.80 -7.55
C PHE A 140 1.37 8.95 -8.06
N ILE A 141 1.12 9.41 -9.29
CA ILE A 141 1.87 10.50 -9.91
C ILE A 141 1.79 11.78 -9.07
N VAL A 142 0.57 12.17 -8.67
CA VAL A 142 0.34 13.37 -7.84
C VAL A 142 1.11 13.28 -6.52
N ALA A 143 1.10 12.11 -5.87
CA ALA A 143 1.79 11.91 -4.61
C ALA A 143 3.32 11.96 -4.78
N VAL A 144 3.88 11.28 -5.79
CA VAL A 144 5.32 11.27 -6.05
C VAL A 144 5.82 12.70 -6.32
N PHE A 145 5.19 13.42 -7.25
CA PHE A 145 5.59 14.80 -7.55
C PHE A 145 5.39 15.75 -6.37
N GLY A 146 4.27 15.60 -5.65
CA GLY A 146 3.98 16.44 -4.50
C GLY A 146 5.00 16.28 -3.37
N ILE A 147 5.35 15.04 -3.03
CA ILE A 147 6.35 14.74 -1.99
C ILE A 147 7.75 15.12 -2.46
N GLY A 148 8.11 14.84 -3.74
CA GLY A 148 9.40 15.25 -4.29
C GLY A 148 9.61 16.76 -4.18
N ALA A 149 8.64 17.56 -4.64
CA ALA A 149 8.71 19.01 -4.53
C ALA A 149 8.78 19.51 -3.07
N LEU A 150 8.07 18.83 -2.15
CA LEU A 150 8.12 19.16 -0.73
C LEU A 150 9.51 18.90 -0.13
N LEU A 151 10.11 17.77 -0.47
CA LEU A 151 11.44 17.40 0.00
C LEU A 151 12.51 18.38 -0.53
N ASP A 152 12.42 18.78 -1.79
CA ASP A 152 13.31 19.79 -2.36
C ASP A 152 13.23 21.13 -1.61
N LEU A 153 12.02 21.57 -1.23
CA LEU A 153 11.82 22.79 -0.46
C LEU A 153 12.40 22.72 0.97
N ILE A 154 12.40 21.54 1.58
CA ILE A 154 12.92 21.34 2.94
C ILE A 154 14.45 21.22 2.92
N HIS A 155 15.03 20.59 1.89
CA HIS A 155 16.49 20.42 1.77
C HIS A 155 17.24 21.69 1.30
N ILE A 156 16.54 22.71 0.78
CA ILE A 156 17.15 23.99 0.40
C ILE A 156 17.36 24.92 1.62
N GLN A 157 16.92 24.53 2.82
CA GLN A 157 17.19 25.25 4.07
C GLN A 157 18.35 24.62 4.85
#